data_bebefa28c40006bf72a009630e0e6b34
#
_entry.id   bebefa28c40006bf72a009630e0e6b34
#
_cell.length_a   1.000
_cell.length_b   1.000
_cell.length_c   1.000
_cell.angle_alpha   90.00
_cell.angle_beta   90.00
_cell.angle_gamma   90.00
#
_symmetry.space_group_name_H-M   'P 1'
#
loop_
_entity.id
_entity.type
_entity.pdbx_description
1 polymer ?
#
loop_
_entity_poly.entity_id
_entity_poly.type
_entity_poly.pdbx_seq_one_letter_code
_entity_poly.pdbx_strand_id
1 'polypeptide(L)'
;MSNRRFEMYDYRQIIHRIRMGQTDREIARTKTIGRTKCSQIRAIALDKGWLSNDSPLPDDNALADVFARKVVCNPTHESKCQNHEEQIKTWIGEGICLTTIRRALAEQYGFTGSYSSVRRLAQKHGYHEKPVSCVLDFEPGEAAQVDFGKGPDIQDVFTGKMHKTWIFVMTLCFSRHAYAEIVLDQKIATWLACHRRAFEFFGGVSLKMIIDNAKCAITRACYHDPEVQRSYGEFAEGYGFIISPCPPRDPQKKGRVESGVKYVKNSFVPLRSFRSITDANGQLQSWLMETAGNRIHGTTRQKPLTLFAESEKPFLKPLPDVPVEMASWCQVKVHGNCHVQFEKAYYSAPYPLAHKKLWLKA
;
A
#
# COMPACT_ATOMS: atom_id res chain seq x y z
N MET A 1 16.73 23.91 28.01
CA MET A 1 17.80 22.91 27.75
C MET A 1 17.16 21.66 27.24
N SER A 2 17.49 21.24 26.03
CA SER A 2 16.93 20.03 25.38
C SER A 2 17.30 18.79 26.22
N ASN A 3 16.31 17.99 26.63
CA ASN A 3 16.50 16.68 27.26
C ASN A 3 17.04 15.69 26.21
N ARG A 4 18.28 15.86 25.76
CA ARG A 4 18.93 14.91 24.85
C ARG A 4 19.05 13.54 25.55
N ARG A 5 18.49 12.51 24.91
CA ARG A 5 18.67 11.13 25.36
C ARG A 5 20.10 10.69 25.04
N PHE A 6 20.82 10.21 26.04
CA PHE A 6 22.17 9.67 25.88
C PHE A 6 22.07 8.24 25.30
N GLU A 7 22.84 7.97 24.27
CA GLU A 7 23.02 6.65 23.69
C GLU A 7 24.28 5.97 24.24
N MET A 8 24.44 4.66 24.08
CA MET A 8 25.62 3.93 24.58
C MET A 8 26.92 4.47 23.98
N TYR A 9 26.88 4.90 22.72
CA TYR A 9 27.96 5.61 22.06
C TYR A 9 28.40 6.88 22.82
N ASP A 10 27.47 7.69 23.31
CA ASP A 10 27.79 8.92 24.04
C ASP A 10 28.55 8.59 25.35
N TYR A 11 28.11 7.56 26.09
CA TYR A 11 28.80 7.10 27.30
C TYR A 11 30.21 6.61 26.99
N ARG A 12 30.41 5.84 25.93
CA ARG A 12 31.70 5.35 25.47
C ARG A 12 32.64 6.49 25.13
N GLN A 13 32.18 7.52 24.42
CA GLN A 13 32.96 8.71 24.09
C GLN A 13 33.40 9.49 25.34
N ILE A 14 32.54 9.59 26.34
CA ILE A 14 32.86 10.26 27.60
C ILE A 14 33.95 9.47 28.36
N ILE A 15 33.84 8.15 28.46
CA ILE A 15 34.84 7.29 29.11
C ILE A 15 36.16 7.38 28.36
N HIS A 16 36.15 7.38 27.03
CA HIS A 16 37.36 7.57 26.22
C HIS A 16 38.07 8.90 26.55
N ARG A 17 37.33 10.00 26.61
CA ARG A 17 37.88 11.33 26.97
C ARG A 17 38.48 11.35 28.38
N ILE A 18 37.83 10.66 29.33
CA ILE A 18 38.32 10.51 30.69
C ILE A 18 39.65 9.74 30.70
N ARG A 19 39.78 8.65 29.91
CA ARG A 19 41.05 7.92 29.74
C ARG A 19 42.14 8.78 29.18
N MET A 20 41.81 9.70 28.25
CA MET A 20 42.76 10.65 27.67
C MET A 20 43.14 11.79 28.61
N GLY A 21 42.78 11.71 29.91
CA GLY A 21 43.16 12.65 30.94
C GLY A 21 42.30 13.92 31.04
N GLN A 22 41.23 14.04 30.28
CA GLN A 22 40.38 15.21 30.36
C GLN A 22 39.63 15.29 31.70
N THR A 23 39.60 16.50 32.26
CA THR A 23 38.83 16.79 33.49
C THR A 23 37.32 16.92 33.20
N ASP A 24 36.49 16.71 34.24
CA ASP A 24 35.05 16.88 34.12
C ASP A 24 34.61 18.28 33.66
N ARG A 25 35.43 19.31 34.02
CA ARG A 25 35.22 20.69 33.56
C ARG A 25 35.47 20.86 32.06
N GLU A 26 36.50 20.24 31.54
CA GLU A 26 36.85 20.29 30.11
C GLU A 26 35.81 19.57 29.29
N ILE A 27 35.36 18.38 29.71
CA ILE A 27 34.31 17.63 29.04
C ILE A 27 32.98 18.41 29.08
N ALA A 28 32.64 19.02 30.21
CA ALA A 28 31.41 19.80 30.32
C ALA A 28 31.40 21.09 29.47
N ARG A 29 32.59 21.72 29.24
CA ARG A 29 32.72 22.90 28.35
C ARG A 29 32.35 22.59 26.90
N THR A 30 32.41 21.34 26.44
CA THR A 30 31.99 20.95 25.11
C THR A 30 30.43 20.93 24.96
N LYS A 31 29.69 21.22 26.03
CA LYS A 31 28.22 21.21 26.10
C LYS A 31 27.59 19.85 25.76
N THR A 32 28.36 18.78 25.68
CA THR A 32 27.91 17.44 25.41
C THR A 32 27.18 16.86 26.64
N ILE A 33 27.70 17.15 27.83
CA ILE A 33 27.18 16.62 29.11
C ILE A 33 27.37 17.64 30.23
N GLY A 34 26.50 17.61 31.25
CA GLY A 34 26.67 18.42 32.45
C GLY A 34 27.77 17.84 33.36
N ARG A 35 28.49 18.74 34.08
CA ARG A 35 29.61 18.37 34.97
C ARG A 35 29.24 17.28 35.99
N THR A 36 28.11 17.41 36.65
CA THR A 36 27.65 16.44 37.64
C THR A 36 27.47 15.03 37.06
N LYS A 37 26.86 14.95 35.87
CA LYS A 37 26.67 13.66 35.19
C LYS A 37 28.01 13.09 34.67
N CYS A 38 28.94 13.94 34.28
CA CYS A 38 30.29 13.52 33.89
C CYS A 38 31.06 12.90 35.10
N SER A 39 30.98 13.53 36.26
CA SER A 39 31.55 13.01 37.51
C SER A 39 30.94 11.67 37.94
N GLN A 40 29.65 11.49 37.76
CA GLN A 40 28.98 10.20 38.01
C GLN A 40 29.47 9.10 37.08
N ILE A 41 29.61 9.39 35.77
CA ILE A 41 30.13 8.44 34.79
C ILE A 41 31.61 8.08 35.12
N ARG A 42 32.42 9.04 35.55
CA ARG A 42 33.82 8.81 35.97
C ARG A 42 33.90 7.86 37.16
N ALA A 43 33.06 8.09 38.19
CA ALA A 43 33.01 7.23 39.38
C ALA A 43 32.65 5.78 39.00
N ILE A 44 31.63 5.62 38.19
CA ILE A 44 31.21 4.29 37.72
C ILE A 44 32.32 3.63 36.82
N ALA A 45 32.90 4.38 35.92
CA ALA A 45 33.97 3.87 35.06
C ALA A 45 35.23 3.46 35.85
N LEU A 46 35.51 4.15 36.95
CA LEU A 46 36.59 3.78 37.87
C LEU A 46 36.26 2.47 38.62
N ASP A 47 35.06 2.36 39.17
CA ASP A 47 34.54 1.15 39.88
C ASP A 47 34.56 -0.08 38.97
N LYS A 48 34.22 0.07 37.68
CA LYS A 48 34.23 -1.01 36.68
C LYS A 48 35.58 -1.28 36.03
N GLY A 49 36.64 -0.58 36.42
CA GLY A 49 37.96 -0.72 35.83
C GLY A 49 38.08 -0.25 34.38
N TRP A 50 37.10 0.50 33.88
CA TRP A 50 37.05 0.94 32.49
C TRP A 50 38.02 2.11 32.18
N LEU A 51 38.73 2.63 33.16
CA LEU A 51 39.68 3.73 32.99
C LEU A 51 41.11 3.26 32.72
N SER A 52 41.40 1.95 32.82
CA SER A 52 42.69 1.41 32.43
C SER A 52 42.94 1.51 30.91
N ASN A 53 44.14 1.93 30.53
CA ASN A 53 44.52 1.97 29.12
C ASN A 53 44.88 0.59 28.54
N ASP A 54 45.09 -0.42 29.41
CA ASP A 54 45.48 -1.77 29.02
C ASP A 54 44.29 -2.65 28.62
N SER A 55 43.06 -2.18 28.84
CA SER A 55 41.86 -2.91 28.49
C SER A 55 41.08 -2.20 27.35
N PRO A 56 40.36 -2.92 26.49
CA PRO A 56 39.51 -2.31 25.49
C PRO A 56 38.42 -1.40 26.15
N LEU A 57 37.90 -0.44 25.40
CA LEU A 57 36.72 0.32 25.87
C LEU A 57 35.52 -0.61 26.00
N PRO A 58 34.63 -0.35 27.00
CA PRO A 58 33.45 -1.19 27.21
C PRO A 58 32.58 -1.23 25.94
N ASP A 59 32.04 -2.40 25.63
CA ASP A 59 31.09 -2.59 24.54
C ASP A 59 29.74 -2.05 24.92
N ASP A 60 28.80 -2.04 23.94
CA ASP A 60 27.45 -1.49 24.13
C ASP A 60 26.64 -2.30 25.14
N ASN A 61 26.89 -3.61 25.29
CA ASN A 61 26.22 -4.46 26.25
C ASN A 61 26.64 -4.13 27.68
N ALA A 62 27.95 -4.05 27.92
CA ALA A 62 28.50 -3.67 29.22
C ALA A 62 28.05 -2.26 29.64
N LEU A 63 27.96 -1.33 28.71
CA LEU A 63 27.42 0.01 28.97
C LEU A 63 25.92 -0.02 29.25
N ALA A 64 25.17 -0.83 28.51
CA ALA A 64 23.72 -0.95 28.70
C ALA A 64 23.36 -1.55 30.07
N ASP A 65 24.10 -2.54 30.54
CA ASP A 65 23.90 -3.15 31.86
C ASP A 65 24.00 -2.13 33.01
N VAL A 66 24.83 -1.10 32.81
CA VAL A 66 25.09 -0.09 33.84
C VAL A 66 24.28 1.18 33.65
N PHE A 67 24.20 1.68 32.40
CA PHE A 67 23.60 2.98 32.10
C PHE A 67 22.21 2.91 31.48
N ALA A 68 21.77 1.73 30.97
CA ALA A 68 20.40 1.58 30.54
C ALA A 68 19.48 1.82 31.75
N ARG A 69 18.58 2.77 31.63
CA ARG A 69 17.51 2.93 32.62
C ARG A 69 16.75 1.62 32.69
N LYS A 70 16.96 0.85 33.73
CA LYS A 70 15.97 -0.14 34.15
C LYS A 70 14.69 0.65 34.39
N VAL A 71 13.77 0.57 33.45
CA VAL A 71 12.40 1.07 33.65
C VAL A 71 11.85 0.15 34.72
N VAL A 72 12.03 0.54 35.95
CA VAL A 72 11.29 -0.04 37.07
C VAL A 72 9.86 0.44 36.86
N CYS A 73 9.11 -0.28 36.08
CA CYS A 73 7.68 -0.21 36.09
C CYS A 73 7.28 -0.78 37.45
N ASN A 74 7.14 0.09 38.43
CA ASN A 74 6.37 -0.28 39.63
C ASN A 74 4.97 -0.66 39.09
N PRO A 75 4.53 -1.91 39.21
CA PRO A 75 3.18 -2.31 38.84
C PRO A 75 2.21 -1.84 39.93
N THR A 76 2.02 -0.53 40.01
CA THR A 76 1.07 0.05 40.99
C THR A 76 -0.38 -0.13 40.57
N HIS A 77 -0.65 -0.64 39.37
CA HIS A 77 -1.99 -1.05 38.97
C HIS A 77 -1.88 -2.27 38.03
N GLU A 78 -2.47 -3.38 38.42
CA GLU A 78 -2.74 -4.51 37.52
C GLU A 78 -3.52 -3.99 36.34
N SER A 79 -3.06 -4.37 35.15
CA SER A 79 -3.73 -3.91 33.93
C SER A 79 -5.15 -4.47 33.92
N LYS A 80 -6.15 -3.60 33.83
CA LYS A 80 -7.56 -4.01 33.71
C LYS A 80 -7.81 -4.98 32.52
N CYS A 81 -6.87 -5.07 31.58
CA CYS A 81 -6.92 -6.01 30.47
C CYS A 81 -6.50 -7.44 30.84
N GLN A 82 -5.88 -7.64 32.01
CA GLN A 82 -5.31 -8.94 32.40
C GLN A 82 -6.39 -10.03 32.51
N ASN A 83 -7.55 -9.65 33.06
CA ASN A 83 -8.70 -10.55 33.18
C ASN A 83 -9.35 -10.93 31.84
N HIS A 84 -9.02 -10.25 30.77
CA HIS A 84 -9.56 -10.46 29.43
C HIS A 84 -8.49 -10.85 28.39
N GLU A 85 -7.30 -11.25 28.87
CA GLU A 85 -6.14 -11.49 28.01
C GLU A 85 -6.40 -12.57 26.96
N GLU A 86 -6.96 -13.70 27.36
CA GLU A 86 -7.25 -14.82 26.45
C GLU A 86 -8.32 -14.43 25.39
N GLN A 87 -9.35 -13.70 25.81
CA GLN A 87 -10.37 -13.22 24.91
C GLN A 87 -9.81 -12.22 23.88
N ILE A 88 -8.93 -11.32 24.34
CA ILE A 88 -8.24 -10.37 23.45
C ILE A 88 -7.36 -11.11 22.45
N LYS A 89 -6.62 -12.14 22.88
CA LYS A 89 -5.80 -12.98 22.00
C LYS A 89 -6.64 -13.64 20.90
N THR A 90 -7.74 -14.27 21.29
CA THR A 90 -8.65 -14.95 20.36
C THR A 90 -9.15 -13.98 19.29
N TRP A 91 -9.67 -12.83 19.69
CA TRP A 91 -10.20 -11.84 18.76
C TRP A 91 -9.13 -11.20 17.84
N ILE A 92 -7.90 -11.04 18.34
CA ILE A 92 -6.77 -10.62 17.50
C ILE A 92 -6.43 -11.71 16.47
N GLY A 93 -6.43 -12.98 16.89
CA GLY A 93 -6.22 -14.11 15.99
C GLY A 93 -7.30 -14.22 14.89
N GLU A 94 -8.53 -13.81 15.18
CA GLU A 94 -9.65 -13.69 14.24
C GLU A 94 -9.54 -12.43 13.33
N GLY A 95 -8.51 -11.60 13.52
CA GLY A 95 -8.29 -10.40 12.73
C GLY A 95 -9.16 -9.21 13.11
N ILE A 96 -9.78 -9.21 14.31
CA ILE A 96 -10.62 -8.10 14.79
C ILE A 96 -9.71 -6.93 15.21
N CYS A 97 -10.05 -5.71 14.77
CA CYS A 97 -9.25 -4.53 15.10
C CYS A 97 -9.39 -4.13 16.58
N LEU A 98 -8.31 -3.57 17.16
CA LEU A 98 -8.25 -3.24 18.60
C LEU A 98 -9.32 -2.26 19.07
N THR A 99 -9.81 -1.39 18.20
CA THR A 99 -10.91 -0.46 18.52
C THR A 99 -12.22 -1.21 18.74
N THR A 100 -12.48 -2.21 17.89
CA THR A 100 -13.66 -3.09 18.01
C THR A 100 -13.53 -3.99 19.23
N ILE A 101 -12.35 -4.55 19.49
CA ILE A 101 -12.07 -5.34 20.69
C ILE A 101 -12.34 -4.52 21.96
N ARG A 102 -11.83 -3.29 22.03
CA ARG A 102 -12.09 -2.42 23.20
C ARG A 102 -13.59 -2.14 23.38
N ARG A 103 -14.32 -1.90 22.29
CA ARG A 103 -15.76 -1.67 22.32
C ARG A 103 -16.52 -2.92 22.78
N ALA A 104 -16.20 -4.08 22.21
CA ALA A 104 -16.81 -5.35 22.60
C ALA A 104 -16.55 -5.70 24.08
N LEU A 105 -15.34 -5.46 24.57
CA LEU A 105 -15.02 -5.62 26.00
C LEU A 105 -15.87 -4.72 26.88
N ALA A 106 -16.11 -3.48 26.46
CA ALA A 106 -16.95 -2.56 27.23
C ALA A 106 -18.41 -3.01 27.25
N GLU A 107 -18.95 -3.44 26.12
CA GLU A 107 -20.33 -3.85 25.92
C GLU A 107 -20.63 -5.21 26.59
N GLN A 108 -19.75 -6.19 26.45
CA GLN A 108 -19.98 -7.56 26.90
C GLN A 108 -19.50 -7.84 28.35
N TYR A 109 -18.42 -7.16 28.76
CA TYR A 109 -17.76 -7.44 30.05
C TYR A 109 -17.65 -6.22 30.96
N GLY A 110 -18.27 -5.09 30.62
CA GLY A 110 -18.20 -3.87 31.42
C GLY A 110 -16.78 -3.28 31.55
N PHE A 111 -15.89 -3.55 30.57
CA PHE A 111 -14.51 -3.10 30.58
C PHE A 111 -14.40 -1.56 30.56
N THR A 112 -13.80 -0.99 31.57
CA THR A 112 -13.62 0.48 31.74
C THR A 112 -12.22 0.95 31.31
N GLY A 113 -11.38 0.04 30.77
CA GLY A 113 -10.03 0.36 30.36
C GLY A 113 -9.95 1.18 29.07
N SER A 114 -8.82 1.87 28.90
CA SER A 114 -8.57 2.67 27.72
C SER A 114 -8.14 1.81 26.51
N TYR A 115 -8.27 2.37 25.29
CA TYR A 115 -7.69 1.79 24.09
C TYR A 115 -6.18 1.53 24.23
N SER A 116 -5.46 2.44 24.89
CA SER A 116 -4.01 2.31 25.12
C SER A 116 -3.66 1.10 26.00
N SER A 117 -4.57 0.68 26.89
CA SER A 117 -4.36 -0.53 27.71
C SER A 117 -4.45 -1.79 26.85
N VAL A 118 -5.48 -1.88 25.99
CA VAL A 118 -5.63 -3.01 25.04
C VAL A 118 -4.45 -3.05 24.06
N ARG A 119 -4.03 -1.91 23.52
CA ARG A 119 -2.88 -1.81 22.61
C ARG A 119 -1.58 -2.26 23.27
N ARG A 120 -1.31 -1.85 24.51
CA ARG A 120 -0.09 -2.27 25.25
C ARG A 120 -0.07 -3.78 25.49
N LEU A 121 -1.22 -4.38 25.85
CA LEU A 121 -1.32 -5.82 26.02
C LEU A 121 -1.05 -6.53 24.67
N ALA A 122 -1.67 -6.07 23.59
CA ALA A 122 -1.45 -6.61 22.26
C ALA A 122 0.03 -6.53 21.84
N GLN A 123 0.70 -5.40 22.08
CA GLN A 123 2.13 -5.23 21.80
C GLN A 123 3.03 -6.15 22.65
N LYS A 124 2.69 -6.33 23.95
CA LYS A 124 3.44 -7.23 24.84
C LYS A 124 3.48 -8.67 24.32
N HIS A 125 2.44 -9.11 23.65
CA HIS A 125 2.33 -10.46 23.09
C HIS A 125 2.67 -10.56 21.60
N GLY A 126 3.30 -9.54 21.00
CA GLY A 126 3.71 -9.57 19.58
C GLY A 126 2.56 -9.51 18.58
N TYR A 127 1.32 -9.31 19.01
CA TYR A 127 0.13 -9.31 18.14
C TYR A 127 0.00 -8.08 17.26
N HIS A 128 0.93 -7.15 17.35
CA HIS A 128 0.98 -5.92 16.56
C HIS A 128 2.37 -5.68 15.94
N GLU A 129 3.06 -6.72 15.63
CA GLU A 129 4.19 -6.59 14.72
C GLU A 129 3.65 -6.09 13.38
N LYS A 130 4.17 -4.94 12.94
CA LYS A 130 3.90 -4.50 11.56
C LYS A 130 4.38 -5.63 10.67
N PRO A 131 3.53 -6.20 9.81
CA PRO A 131 3.98 -7.22 8.89
C PRO A 131 5.20 -6.68 8.15
N VAL A 132 6.26 -7.48 8.10
CA VAL A 132 7.46 -7.13 7.34
C VAL A 132 7.02 -7.00 5.88
N SER A 133 6.93 -5.78 5.37
CA SER A 133 6.56 -5.53 3.99
C SER A 133 7.80 -5.73 3.13
N CYS A 134 7.80 -6.75 2.29
CA CYS A 134 8.81 -6.92 1.26
C CYS A 134 8.64 -5.80 0.22
N VAL A 135 9.69 -5.02 -0.01
CA VAL A 135 9.72 -4.07 -1.11
C VAL A 135 9.94 -4.90 -2.38
N LEU A 136 8.90 -5.03 -3.19
CA LEU A 136 9.03 -5.67 -4.49
C LEU A 136 9.69 -4.69 -5.46
N ASP A 137 10.89 -5.00 -5.90
CA ASP A 137 11.55 -4.29 -7.00
C ASP A 137 11.13 -4.93 -8.33
N PHE A 138 10.98 -4.08 -9.33
CA PHE A 138 10.59 -4.48 -10.68
C PHE A 138 11.54 -3.83 -11.67
N GLU A 139 11.86 -4.56 -12.72
CA GLU A 139 12.62 -4.05 -13.85
C GLU A 139 11.77 -3.08 -14.71
N PRO A 140 12.43 -2.21 -15.49
CA PRO A 140 11.72 -1.32 -16.42
C PRO A 140 10.79 -2.10 -17.36
N GLY A 141 9.55 -1.67 -17.47
CA GLY A 141 8.53 -2.30 -18.33
C GLY A 141 8.02 -3.66 -17.85
N GLU A 142 8.50 -4.18 -16.72
CA GLU A 142 8.10 -5.50 -16.22
C GLU A 142 6.64 -5.53 -15.76
N ALA A 143 6.20 -4.57 -14.99
CA ALA A 143 4.86 -4.63 -14.41
C ALA A 143 4.19 -3.26 -14.26
N ALA A 144 2.86 -3.27 -14.40
CA ALA A 144 1.98 -2.18 -13.98
C ALA A 144 0.94 -2.71 -12.99
N GLN A 145 0.54 -1.88 -12.04
CA GLN A 145 -0.54 -2.18 -11.10
C GLN A 145 -1.79 -1.39 -11.49
N VAL A 146 -2.94 -2.05 -11.39
CA VAL A 146 -4.23 -1.49 -11.80
C VAL A 146 -5.27 -1.67 -10.70
N ASP A 147 -6.04 -0.62 -10.43
CA ASP A 147 -7.14 -0.67 -9.47
C ASP A 147 -8.23 0.37 -9.77
N PHE A 148 -9.40 0.17 -9.15
CA PHE A 148 -10.47 1.16 -9.08
C PHE A 148 -10.60 1.71 -7.65
N GLY A 149 -10.81 3.03 -7.54
CA GLY A 149 -11.22 3.67 -6.31
C GLY A 149 -12.53 4.43 -6.48
N LYS A 150 -13.27 4.64 -5.38
CA LYS A 150 -14.45 5.52 -5.42
C LYS A 150 -14.01 6.94 -5.77
N GLY A 151 -14.60 7.53 -6.81
CA GLY A 151 -14.39 8.90 -7.25
C GLY A 151 -15.26 9.92 -6.52
N PRO A 152 -15.12 11.22 -6.85
CA PRO A 152 -16.04 12.26 -6.41
C PRO A 152 -17.41 12.11 -7.05
N ASP A 153 -18.46 12.55 -6.37
CA ASP A 153 -19.76 12.72 -6.99
C ASP A 153 -19.70 13.99 -7.85
N ILE A 154 -20.00 13.89 -9.15
CA ILE A 154 -19.91 14.99 -10.12
C ILE A 154 -21.31 15.36 -10.60
N GLN A 155 -21.70 16.63 -10.44
CA GLN A 155 -22.91 17.14 -11.03
C GLN A 155 -22.60 17.65 -12.45
N ASP A 156 -23.27 17.08 -13.43
CA ASP A 156 -23.23 17.57 -14.80
C ASP A 156 -23.99 18.88 -14.90
N VAL A 157 -23.30 19.96 -15.23
CA VAL A 157 -23.89 21.30 -15.26
C VAL A 157 -24.91 21.48 -16.39
N PHE A 158 -24.87 20.66 -17.44
CA PHE A 158 -25.78 20.75 -18.58
C PHE A 158 -27.09 19.99 -18.32
N THR A 159 -27.02 18.86 -17.62
CA THR A 159 -28.17 18.01 -17.34
C THR A 159 -28.67 18.16 -15.90
N GLY A 160 -27.91 18.80 -15.01
CA GLY A 160 -28.19 18.88 -13.57
C GLY A 160 -28.08 17.55 -12.83
N LYS A 161 -27.75 16.45 -13.52
CA LYS A 161 -27.72 15.11 -12.94
C LYS A 161 -26.45 14.87 -12.12
N MET A 162 -26.63 14.32 -10.92
CA MET A 162 -25.53 13.87 -10.08
C MET A 162 -25.06 12.47 -10.50
N HIS A 163 -23.78 12.33 -10.79
CA HIS A 163 -23.15 11.07 -11.15
C HIS A 163 -22.20 10.58 -10.06
N LYS A 164 -22.43 9.37 -9.57
CA LYS A 164 -21.42 8.64 -8.80
C LYS A 164 -20.34 8.16 -9.75
N THR A 165 -19.10 8.41 -9.39
CA THR A 165 -17.97 8.08 -10.26
C THR A 165 -16.97 7.14 -9.58
N TRP A 166 -16.10 6.57 -10.41
CA TRP A 166 -14.99 5.73 -10.03
C TRP A 166 -13.71 6.28 -10.65
N ILE A 167 -12.59 6.10 -9.97
CA ILE A 167 -11.27 6.47 -10.48
C ILE A 167 -10.55 5.18 -10.85
N PHE A 168 -10.24 5.01 -12.13
CA PHE A 168 -9.30 4.01 -12.61
C PHE A 168 -7.89 4.55 -12.44
N VAL A 169 -6.97 3.73 -11.95
CA VAL A 169 -5.55 4.09 -11.86
C VAL A 169 -4.71 2.93 -12.36
N MET A 170 -3.80 3.20 -13.27
CA MET A 170 -2.73 2.30 -13.68
C MET A 170 -1.39 2.95 -13.37
N THR A 171 -0.55 2.28 -12.58
CA THR A 171 0.76 2.79 -12.15
C THR A 171 1.85 1.83 -12.60
N LEU A 172 2.81 2.32 -13.37
CA LEU A 172 4.01 1.56 -13.73
C LEU A 172 4.85 1.29 -12.48
N CYS A 173 5.29 0.05 -12.31
CA CYS A 173 5.91 -0.37 -11.06
C CYS A 173 7.34 0.14 -10.89
N PHE A 174 8.06 0.42 -11.96
CA PHE A 174 9.42 0.94 -11.92
C PHE A 174 9.43 2.47 -11.76
N SER A 175 8.97 3.23 -12.73
CA SER A 175 9.02 4.71 -12.71
C SER A 175 8.05 5.36 -11.74
N ARG A 176 6.98 4.68 -11.37
CA ARG A 176 5.82 5.23 -10.63
C ARG A 176 5.02 6.25 -11.45
N HIS A 177 5.27 6.33 -12.76
CA HIS A 177 4.42 7.11 -13.66
C HIS A 177 3.03 6.47 -13.71
N ALA A 178 1.99 7.30 -13.67
CA ALA A 178 0.63 6.81 -13.52
C ALA A 178 -0.30 7.43 -14.56
N TYR A 179 -1.22 6.62 -15.04
CA TYR A 179 -2.43 7.03 -15.73
C TYR A 179 -3.61 6.93 -14.77
N ALA A 180 -4.51 7.89 -14.81
CA ALA A 180 -5.76 7.84 -14.07
C ALA A 180 -6.91 8.44 -14.89
N GLU A 181 -8.12 7.93 -14.67
CA GLU A 181 -9.31 8.35 -15.37
C GLU A 181 -10.54 8.21 -14.47
N ILE A 182 -11.46 9.18 -14.55
CA ILE A 182 -12.74 9.16 -13.86
C ILE A 182 -13.78 8.55 -14.80
N VAL A 183 -14.47 7.52 -14.33
CA VAL A 183 -15.48 6.75 -15.08
C VAL A 183 -16.78 6.57 -14.31
N LEU A 184 -17.86 6.20 -15.02
CA LEU A 184 -19.19 6.08 -14.46
C LEU A 184 -19.49 4.72 -13.82
N ASP A 185 -18.76 3.69 -14.22
CA ASP A 185 -19.02 2.33 -13.74
C ASP A 185 -17.71 1.49 -13.71
N GLN A 186 -17.82 0.28 -13.17
CA GLN A 186 -16.74 -0.71 -13.11
C GLN A 186 -17.06 -1.94 -13.95
N LYS A 187 -17.76 -1.78 -15.07
CA LYS A 187 -18.06 -2.90 -15.97
C LYS A 187 -16.82 -3.35 -16.72
N ILE A 188 -16.87 -4.58 -17.26
CA ILE A 188 -15.75 -5.13 -18.04
C ILE A 188 -15.41 -4.27 -19.26
N ALA A 189 -16.42 -3.75 -19.98
CA ALA A 189 -16.19 -2.87 -21.12
C ALA A 189 -15.43 -1.60 -20.72
N THR A 190 -15.81 -0.97 -19.62
CA THR A 190 -15.13 0.21 -19.05
C THR A 190 -13.71 -0.14 -18.62
N TRP A 191 -13.51 -1.30 -17.98
CA TRP A 191 -12.19 -1.82 -17.58
C TRP A 191 -11.24 -1.96 -18.79
N LEU A 192 -11.69 -2.62 -19.86
CA LEU A 192 -10.90 -2.80 -21.08
C LEU A 192 -10.61 -1.47 -21.77
N ALA A 193 -11.61 -0.58 -21.83
CA ALA A 193 -11.44 0.73 -22.45
C ALA A 193 -10.43 1.61 -21.67
N CYS A 194 -10.44 1.58 -20.34
CA CYS A 194 -9.44 2.28 -19.52
C CYS A 194 -8.03 1.73 -19.74
N HIS A 195 -7.87 0.40 -19.84
CA HIS A 195 -6.57 -0.21 -20.16
C HIS A 195 -6.04 0.25 -21.52
N ARG A 196 -6.89 0.24 -22.55
CA ARG A 196 -6.51 0.72 -23.89
C ARG A 196 -5.99 2.15 -23.83
N ARG A 197 -6.74 3.07 -23.23
CA ARG A 197 -6.34 4.48 -23.09
C ARG A 197 -5.07 4.64 -22.26
N ALA A 198 -4.88 3.82 -21.23
CA ALA A 198 -3.65 3.81 -20.43
C ALA A 198 -2.44 3.36 -21.27
N PHE A 199 -2.60 2.31 -22.08
CA PHE A 199 -1.54 1.84 -22.98
C PHE A 199 -1.19 2.89 -24.05
N GLU A 200 -2.20 3.54 -24.62
CA GLU A 200 -2.01 4.65 -25.55
C GLU A 200 -1.28 5.83 -24.90
N PHE A 201 -1.65 6.17 -23.66
CA PHE A 201 -1.00 7.22 -22.87
C PHE A 201 0.48 6.91 -22.60
N PHE A 202 0.81 5.68 -22.23
CA PHE A 202 2.21 5.27 -22.02
C PHE A 202 2.96 5.03 -23.35
N GLY A 203 2.25 4.84 -24.44
CA GLY A 203 2.83 4.48 -25.73
C GLY A 203 3.36 3.05 -25.77
N GLY A 204 2.82 2.15 -24.94
CA GLY A 204 3.23 0.76 -24.88
C GLY A 204 2.59 -0.01 -23.72
N VAL A 205 2.95 -1.29 -23.58
CA VAL A 205 2.34 -2.24 -22.66
C VAL A 205 3.40 -2.90 -21.78
N SER A 206 3.22 -2.89 -20.46
CA SER A 206 4.09 -3.65 -19.54
C SER A 206 3.84 -5.15 -19.66
N LEU A 207 4.85 -5.96 -19.35
CA LEU A 207 4.77 -7.43 -19.46
C LEU A 207 3.69 -8.03 -18.54
N LYS A 208 3.48 -7.48 -17.35
CA LYS A 208 2.52 -7.97 -16.36
C LYS A 208 1.58 -6.88 -15.89
N MET A 209 0.29 -7.20 -15.77
CA MET A 209 -0.72 -6.37 -15.12
C MET A 209 -1.07 -6.98 -13.78
N ILE A 210 -0.62 -6.34 -12.70
CA ILE A 210 -0.93 -6.75 -11.33
C ILE A 210 -2.27 -6.12 -10.97
N ILE A 211 -3.27 -6.96 -10.72
CA ILE A 211 -4.65 -6.53 -10.43
C ILE A 211 -5.12 -7.06 -9.09
N ASP A 212 -6.01 -6.32 -8.44
CA ASP A 212 -6.80 -6.89 -7.34
C ASP A 212 -7.89 -7.81 -7.90
N ASN A 213 -8.50 -8.61 -7.03
CA ASN A 213 -9.61 -9.49 -7.37
C ASN A 213 -10.90 -8.69 -7.68
N ALA A 214 -10.80 -7.67 -8.54
CA ALA A 214 -11.94 -6.90 -9.00
C ALA A 214 -12.88 -7.80 -9.81
N LYS A 215 -14.17 -7.80 -9.46
CA LYS A 215 -15.20 -8.67 -10.11
C LYS A 215 -15.29 -8.48 -11.63
N CYS A 216 -14.88 -7.33 -12.15
CA CYS A 216 -14.83 -7.07 -13.59
C CYS A 216 -13.70 -7.82 -14.30
N ALA A 217 -12.63 -8.16 -13.58
CA ALA A 217 -11.45 -8.84 -14.12
C ALA A 217 -11.36 -10.31 -13.71
N ILE A 218 -11.83 -10.65 -12.52
CA ILE A 218 -11.75 -11.97 -11.92
C ILE A 218 -13.14 -12.49 -11.59
N THR A 219 -13.55 -13.60 -12.20
CA THR A 219 -14.86 -14.23 -11.97
C THR A 219 -14.87 -15.02 -10.67
N ARG A 220 -13.73 -15.62 -10.31
CA ARG A 220 -13.57 -16.38 -9.07
C ARG A 220 -12.19 -16.11 -8.45
N ALA A 221 -12.19 -15.41 -7.33
CA ALA A 221 -10.97 -15.18 -6.56
C ALA A 221 -10.56 -16.47 -5.83
N CYS A 222 -9.39 -17.01 -6.15
CA CYS A 222 -8.78 -18.16 -5.48
C CYS A 222 -7.31 -17.87 -5.21
N TYR A 223 -6.74 -18.47 -4.15
CA TYR A 223 -5.34 -18.23 -3.81
C TYR A 223 -4.37 -18.85 -4.82
N HIS A 224 -4.72 -20.03 -5.36
CA HIS A 224 -3.84 -20.80 -6.26
C HIS A 224 -4.29 -20.79 -7.74
N ASP A 225 -5.59 -20.61 -8.01
CA ASP A 225 -6.14 -20.67 -9.36
C ASP A 225 -7.32 -19.68 -9.54
N PRO A 226 -7.04 -18.39 -9.67
CA PRO A 226 -8.08 -17.39 -9.91
C PRO A 226 -8.62 -17.51 -11.34
N GLU A 227 -9.94 -17.59 -11.48
CA GLU A 227 -10.59 -17.58 -12.79
C GLU A 227 -10.66 -16.15 -13.34
N VAL A 228 -9.91 -15.91 -14.40
CA VAL A 228 -9.92 -14.62 -15.13
C VAL A 228 -11.16 -14.52 -16.02
N GLN A 229 -11.76 -13.34 -16.05
CA GLN A 229 -12.87 -13.05 -16.94
C GLN A 229 -12.41 -13.19 -18.41
N ARG A 230 -13.18 -13.93 -19.24
CA ARG A 230 -12.75 -14.36 -20.57
C ARG A 230 -12.42 -13.20 -21.51
N SER A 231 -13.24 -12.13 -21.51
CA SER A 231 -12.97 -10.94 -22.31
C SER A 231 -11.64 -10.28 -21.94
N TYR A 232 -11.28 -10.29 -20.64
CA TYR A 232 -10.01 -9.74 -20.17
C TYR A 232 -8.83 -10.64 -20.54
N GLY A 233 -9.01 -11.96 -20.50
CA GLY A 233 -8.00 -12.91 -20.97
C GLY A 233 -7.68 -12.73 -22.45
N GLU A 234 -8.71 -12.67 -23.31
CA GLU A 234 -8.56 -12.44 -24.75
C GLU A 234 -7.92 -11.07 -25.06
N PHE A 235 -8.31 -10.05 -24.32
CA PHE A 235 -7.69 -8.72 -24.42
C PHE A 235 -6.20 -8.75 -24.02
N ALA A 236 -5.86 -9.51 -22.98
CA ALA A 236 -4.48 -9.68 -22.56
C ALA A 236 -3.62 -10.40 -23.60
N GLU A 237 -4.17 -11.43 -24.23
CA GLU A 237 -3.51 -12.13 -25.34
C GLU A 237 -3.26 -11.18 -26.52
N GLY A 238 -4.25 -10.38 -26.88
CA GLY A 238 -4.13 -9.43 -28.00
C GLY A 238 -3.10 -8.32 -27.78
N TYR A 239 -2.96 -7.83 -26.54
CA TYR A 239 -1.92 -6.85 -26.16
C TYR A 239 -0.61 -7.51 -25.72
N GLY A 240 -0.57 -8.82 -25.53
CA GLY A 240 0.62 -9.59 -25.18
C GLY A 240 1.11 -9.38 -23.75
N PHE A 241 0.22 -9.18 -22.78
CA PHE A 241 0.58 -9.08 -21.35
C PHE A 241 0.02 -10.23 -20.52
N ILE A 242 0.63 -10.44 -19.35
CA ILE A 242 0.23 -11.47 -18.38
C ILE A 242 -0.63 -10.84 -17.29
N ILE A 243 -1.80 -11.40 -17.04
CA ILE A 243 -2.65 -11.01 -15.91
C ILE A 243 -2.10 -11.69 -14.66
N SER A 244 -1.78 -10.89 -13.65
CA SER A 244 -1.23 -11.35 -12.36
C SER A 244 -2.16 -10.91 -11.22
N PRO A 245 -3.17 -11.71 -10.86
CA PRO A 245 -4.06 -11.39 -9.75
C PRO A 245 -3.30 -11.42 -8.41
N CYS A 246 -3.55 -10.46 -7.55
CA CYS A 246 -3.04 -10.51 -6.18
C CYS A 246 -3.73 -11.63 -5.40
N PRO A 247 -2.99 -12.46 -4.64
CA PRO A 247 -3.59 -13.43 -3.76
C PRO A 247 -4.57 -12.76 -2.78
N PRO A 248 -5.73 -13.39 -2.49
CA PRO A 248 -6.65 -12.90 -1.50
C PRO A 248 -5.96 -12.71 -0.14
N ARG A 249 -6.19 -11.59 0.53
CA ARG A 249 -5.64 -11.22 1.85
C ARG A 249 -4.12 -11.01 1.90
N ASP A 250 -3.45 -10.74 0.77
CA ASP A 250 -2.06 -10.28 0.76
C ASP A 250 -1.97 -8.77 0.44
N PRO A 251 -2.18 -7.89 1.44
CA PRO A 251 -2.19 -6.43 1.23
C PRO A 251 -0.81 -5.88 0.88
N GLN A 252 0.26 -6.65 1.10
CA GLN A 252 1.63 -6.17 0.90
C GLN A 252 1.97 -5.99 -0.59
N LYS A 253 1.39 -6.83 -1.46
CA LYS A 253 1.57 -6.72 -2.92
C LYS A 253 0.76 -5.57 -3.54
N LYS A 254 -0.24 -5.04 -2.81
CA LYS A 254 -1.16 -3.99 -3.29
C LYS A 254 -0.75 -2.55 -2.92
N GLY A 255 0.17 -2.36 -1.99
CA GLY A 255 0.47 -1.04 -1.39
C GLY A 255 0.81 0.09 -2.36
N ARG A 256 1.21 -0.24 -3.59
CA ARG A 256 1.59 0.76 -4.62
C ARG A 256 0.37 1.40 -5.29
N VAL A 257 -0.67 0.63 -5.61
CA VAL A 257 -1.88 1.14 -6.28
C VAL A 257 -2.84 1.80 -5.28
N GLU A 258 -3.00 1.24 -4.09
CA GLU A 258 -3.75 1.92 -3.02
C GLU A 258 -3.14 3.31 -2.74
N SER A 259 -1.83 3.41 -2.79
CA SER A 259 -1.12 4.68 -2.73
C SER A 259 -1.46 5.58 -3.92
N GLY A 260 -1.59 5.05 -5.15
CA GLY A 260 -1.96 5.79 -6.36
C GLY A 260 -3.38 6.35 -6.31
N VAL A 261 -4.37 5.50 -6.07
CA VAL A 261 -5.78 5.91 -5.89
C VAL A 261 -5.91 6.92 -4.75
N LYS A 262 -5.29 6.65 -3.60
CA LYS A 262 -5.30 7.54 -2.45
C LYS A 262 -4.64 8.89 -2.77
N TYR A 263 -3.57 8.87 -3.55
CA TYR A 263 -2.88 10.09 -3.97
C TYR A 263 -3.77 10.95 -4.88
N VAL A 264 -4.44 10.37 -5.87
CA VAL A 264 -5.40 11.10 -6.72
C VAL A 264 -6.54 11.66 -5.86
N LYS A 265 -7.13 10.86 -4.98
CA LYS A 265 -8.23 11.29 -4.09
C LYS A 265 -7.84 12.42 -3.15
N ASN A 266 -6.66 12.39 -2.59
CA ASN A 266 -6.25 13.34 -1.56
C ASN A 266 -5.54 14.58 -2.13
N SER A 267 -4.96 14.49 -3.33
CA SER A 267 -4.15 15.58 -3.89
C SER A 267 -4.76 16.21 -5.16
N PHE A 268 -5.56 15.47 -5.92
CA PHE A 268 -6.23 16.00 -7.11
C PHE A 268 -7.66 16.46 -6.82
N VAL A 269 -8.47 15.61 -6.17
CA VAL A 269 -9.91 15.85 -5.99
C VAL A 269 -10.23 17.05 -5.07
N PRO A 270 -9.56 17.26 -3.92
CA PRO A 270 -9.93 18.30 -2.99
C PRO A 270 -9.83 19.70 -3.61
N LEU A 271 -10.76 20.57 -3.22
CA LEU A 271 -10.81 21.99 -3.61
C LEU A 271 -10.93 22.24 -5.13
N ARG A 272 -11.30 21.21 -5.91
CA ARG A 272 -11.58 21.34 -7.35
C ARG A 272 -13.08 21.23 -7.60
N SER A 273 -13.53 21.98 -8.59
CA SER A 273 -14.88 21.90 -9.13
C SER A 273 -14.82 21.32 -10.54
N PHE A 274 -15.79 20.46 -10.86
CA PHE A 274 -15.88 19.79 -12.15
C PHE A 274 -17.22 20.11 -12.79
N ARG A 275 -17.20 20.57 -14.04
CA ARG A 275 -18.41 20.90 -14.81
C ARG A 275 -19.06 19.66 -15.43
N SER A 276 -18.25 18.64 -15.71
CA SER A 276 -18.65 17.36 -16.28
C SER A 276 -17.57 16.33 -16.04
N ILE A 277 -17.84 15.06 -16.37
CA ILE A 277 -16.84 13.99 -16.33
C ILE A 277 -15.70 14.26 -17.33
N THR A 278 -16.03 14.79 -18.50
CA THR A 278 -15.01 15.16 -19.51
C THR A 278 -14.09 16.27 -19.00
N ASP A 279 -14.65 17.30 -18.38
CA ASP A 279 -13.87 18.37 -17.74
C ASP A 279 -12.98 17.82 -16.62
N ALA A 280 -13.53 16.97 -15.75
CA ALA A 280 -12.78 16.34 -14.67
C ALA A 280 -11.59 15.50 -15.20
N ASN A 281 -11.78 14.75 -16.27
CA ASN A 281 -10.73 13.99 -16.90
C ASN A 281 -9.66 14.86 -17.57
N GLY A 282 -10.06 15.96 -18.23
CA GLY A 282 -9.12 16.94 -18.78
C GLY A 282 -8.21 17.54 -17.70
N GLN A 283 -8.82 17.99 -16.57
CA GLN A 283 -8.07 18.49 -15.43
C GLN A 283 -7.17 17.43 -14.80
N LEU A 284 -7.64 16.15 -14.73
CA LEU A 284 -6.87 15.03 -14.18
C LEU A 284 -5.65 14.73 -15.05
N GLN A 285 -5.79 14.70 -16.37
CA GLN A 285 -4.67 14.46 -17.30
C GLN A 285 -3.60 15.57 -17.19
N SER A 286 -3.99 16.84 -17.19
CA SER A 286 -3.05 17.95 -16.98
C SER A 286 -2.32 17.82 -15.64
N TRP A 287 -3.05 17.51 -14.58
CA TRP A 287 -2.46 17.31 -13.25
C TRP A 287 -1.49 16.13 -13.18
N LEU A 288 -1.80 15.01 -13.87
CA LEU A 288 -0.92 13.83 -13.95
C LEU A 288 0.43 14.18 -14.60
N MET A 289 0.40 14.98 -15.68
CA MET A 289 1.61 15.36 -16.41
C MET A 289 2.39 16.45 -15.68
N GLU A 290 1.73 17.51 -15.21
CA GLU A 290 2.38 18.69 -14.66
C GLU A 290 2.78 18.53 -13.20
N THR A 291 1.91 17.92 -12.39
CA THR A 291 2.12 17.82 -10.94
C THR A 291 2.62 16.44 -10.53
N ALA A 292 1.83 15.38 -10.81
CA ALA A 292 2.12 14.03 -10.32
C ALA A 292 3.39 13.45 -10.96
N GLY A 293 3.57 13.67 -12.27
CA GLY A 293 4.73 13.20 -13.03
C GLY A 293 6.03 13.95 -12.72
N ASN A 294 5.92 15.23 -12.30
CA ASN A 294 7.07 16.09 -12.06
C ASN A 294 7.51 16.23 -10.61
N ARG A 295 6.75 15.70 -9.66
CA ARG A 295 7.15 15.68 -8.24
C ARG A 295 8.32 14.71 -8.00
N ILE A 296 9.15 14.99 -7.00
CA ILE A 296 10.11 13.99 -6.51
C ILE A 296 9.34 12.88 -5.78
N HIS A 297 9.40 11.67 -6.29
CA HIS A 297 8.72 10.54 -5.69
C HIS A 297 9.47 10.02 -4.44
N GLY A 298 8.76 9.73 -3.36
CA GLY A 298 9.36 9.37 -2.07
C GLY A 298 10.23 8.10 -2.10
N THR A 299 9.89 7.11 -2.93
CA THR A 299 10.61 5.84 -3.03
C THR A 299 11.75 5.93 -4.06
N THR A 300 11.45 6.38 -5.29
CA THR A 300 12.45 6.41 -6.38
C THR A 300 13.42 7.60 -6.26
N ARG A 301 13.08 8.61 -5.47
CA ARG A 301 13.82 9.88 -5.34
C ARG A 301 14.02 10.63 -6.65
N GLN A 302 13.25 10.27 -7.68
CA GLN A 302 13.27 10.87 -9.01
C GLN A 302 11.87 11.31 -9.42
N LYS A 303 11.76 12.11 -10.48
CA LYS A 303 10.49 12.50 -11.08
C LYS A 303 9.94 11.31 -11.88
N PRO A 304 8.71 10.84 -11.62
CA PRO A 304 8.12 9.72 -12.35
C PRO A 304 8.14 9.86 -13.87
N LEU A 305 7.83 11.05 -14.38
CA LEU A 305 7.80 11.30 -15.82
C LEU A 305 9.20 11.23 -16.46
N THR A 306 10.22 11.77 -15.81
CA THR A 306 11.61 11.72 -16.26
C THR A 306 12.10 10.28 -16.26
N LEU A 307 11.94 9.57 -15.13
CA LEU A 307 12.35 8.17 -15.00
C LEU A 307 11.62 7.27 -16.01
N PHE A 308 10.34 7.53 -16.28
CA PHE A 308 9.59 6.84 -17.32
C PHE A 308 10.20 7.07 -18.70
N ALA A 309 10.39 8.33 -19.09
CA ALA A 309 10.86 8.67 -20.42
C ALA A 309 12.26 8.15 -20.73
N GLU A 310 13.17 8.23 -19.74
CA GLU A 310 14.57 7.87 -19.92
C GLU A 310 14.85 6.38 -19.74
N SER A 311 14.14 5.72 -18.82
CA SER A 311 14.51 4.37 -18.39
C SER A 311 13.44 3.30 -18.61
N GLU A 312 12.14 3.62 -18.62
CA GLU A 312 11.09 2.58 -18.67
C GLU A 312 10.41 2.49 -20.03
N LYS A 313 10.14 3.61 -20.68
CA LYS A 313 9.44 3.66 -21.96
C LYS A 313 10.06 2.75 -23.05
N PRO A 314 11.40 2.69 -23.20
CA PRO A 314 12.03 1.82 -24.21
C PRO A 314 11.79 0.32 -24.00
N PHE A 315 11.43 -0.09 -22.79
CA PHE A 315 11.20 -1.49 -22.41
C PHE A 315 9.72 -1.90 -22.45
N LEU A 316 8.82 -0.97 -22.70
CA LEU A 316 7.43 -1.32 -22.93
C LEU A 316 7.29 -2.04 -24.27
N LYS A 317 6.40 -3.04 -24.30
CA LYS A 317 6.03 -3.68 -25.57
C LYS A 317 5.31 -2.67 -26.46
N PRO A 318 5.55 -2.68 -27.79
CA PRO A 318 4.84 -1.80 -28.70
C PRO A 318 3.34 -2.10 -28.68
N LEU A 319 2.55 -1.08 -28.98
CA LEU A 319 1.13 -1.26 -29.23
C LEU A 319 0.91 -2.08 -30.49
N PRO A 320 -0.15 -2.91 -30.56
CA PRO A 320 -0.49 -3.59 -31.80
C PRO A 320 -0.91 -2.58 -32.88
N ASP A 321 -0.54 -2.85 -34.15
CA ASP A 321 -0.87 -1.97 -35.30
C ASP A 321 -2.38 -1.79 -35.47
N VAL A 322 -3.14 -2.85 -35.18
CA VAL A 322 -4.61 -2.82 -35.16
C VAL A 322 -5.09 -2.93 -33.70
N PRO A 323 -5.93 -2.01 -33.24
CA PRO A 323 -6.48 -2.07 -31.89
C PRO A 323 -7.20 -3.41 -31.64
N VAL A 324 -6.89 -4.04 -30.52
CA VAL A 324 -7.53 -5.31 -30.11
C VAL A 324 -9.03 -5.09 -29.91
N GLU A 325 -9.84 -5.96 -30.52
CA GLU A 325 -11.29 -5.93 -30.33
C GLU A 325 -11.67 -6.17 -28.85
N MET A 326 -12.57 -5.35 -28.35
CA MET A 326 -13.11 -5.51 -27.01
C MET A 326 -14.37 -6.37 -27.04
N ALA A 327 -14.17 -7.68 -27.22
CA ALA A 327 -15.30 -8.61 -27.30
C ALA A 327 -15.95 -8.83 -25.92
N SER A 328 -17.26 -8.91 -25.91
CA SER A 328 -18.05 -9.30 -24.76
C SER A 328 -18.37 -10.79 -24.83
N TRP A 329 -17.99 -11.54 -23.78
CA TRP A 329 -18.27 -12.97 -23.68
C TRP A 329 -19.36 -13.20 -22.63
N CYS A 330 -20.41 -13.92 -23.02
CA CYS A 330 -21.45 -14.36 -22.07
C CYS A 330 -21.84 -15.82 -22.31
N GLN A 331 -22.23 -16.48 -21.23
CA GLN A 331 -22.75 -17.84 -21.35
C GLN A 331 -24.25 -17.76 -21.63
N VAL A 332 -24.68 -18.36 -22.75
CA VAL A 332 -26.08 -18.40 -23.19
C VAL A 332 -26.55 -19.83 -23.28
N LYS A 333 -27.84 -20.04 -23.05
CA LYS A 333 -28.51 -21.35 -23.31
C LYS A 333 -29.28 -21.26 -24.61
N VAL A 334 -29.08 -22.20 -25.52
CA VAL A 334 -29.90 -22.32 -26.73
C VAL A 334 -31.26 -22.85 -26.34
N HIS A 335 -32.30 -22.11 -26.66
CA HIS A 335 -33.68 -22.52 -26.43
C HIS A 335 -34.10 -23.66 -27.37
N GLY A 336 -35.20 -24.37 -27.05
CA GLY A 336 -35.74 -25.46 -27.89
C GLY A 336 -36.15 -25.02 -29.30
N ASN A 337 -36.40 -23.74 -29.52
CA ASN A 337 -36.68 -23.13 -30.83
C ASN A 337 -35.38 -22.75 -31.60
N CYS A 338 -34.23 -23.25 -31.17
CA CYS A 338 -32.92 -23.00 -31.80
C CYS A 338 -32.51 -21.50 -31.78
N HIS A 339 -32.89 -20.76 -30.76
CA HIS A 339 -32.46 -19.36 -30.60
C HIS A 339 -31.72 -19.13 -29.27
N VAL A 340 -30.82 -18.17 -29.26
CA VAL A 340 -30.21 -17.57 -28.08
C VAL A 340 -30.66 -16.13 -27.96
N GLN A 341 -30.90 -15.66 -26.74
CA GLN A 341 -31.21 -14.27 -26.47
C GLN A 341 -29.94 -13.53 -26.00
N PHE A 342 -29.62 -12.42 -26.65
CA PHE A 342 -28.54 -11.53 -26.28
C PHE A 342 -28.98 -10.07 -26.52
N GLU A 343 -28.79 -9.19 -25.54
CA GLU A 343 -29.15 -7.76 -25.58
C GLU A 343 -30.57 -7.48 -26.10
N LYS A 344 -31.53 -8.27 -25.62
CA LYS A 344 -32.96 -8.21 -26.03
C LYS A 344 -33.26 -8.62 -27.50
N ALA A 345 -32.25 -9.12 -28.21
CA ALA A 345 -32.40 -9.69 -29.54
C ALA A 345 -32.28 -11.21 -29.52
N TYR A 346 -32.86 -11.86 -30.52
CA TYR A 346 -32.77 -13.31 -30.71
C TYR A 346 -31.92 -13.62 -31.91
N TYR A 347 -31.00 -14.58 -31.74
CA TYR A 347 -30.10 -15.04 -32.78
C TYR A 347 -30.29 -16.54 -32.98
N SER A 348 -30.37 -16.99 -34.23
CA SER A 348 -30.52 -18.41 -34.55
C SER A 348 -29.23 -19.19 -34.23
N ALA A 349 -29.42 -20.41 -33.77
CA ALA A 349 -28.34 -21.35 -33.50
C ALA A 349 -28.63 -22.67 -34.23
N PRO A 350 -27.61 -23.42 -34.67
CA PRO A 350 -27.78 -24.72 -35.28
C PRO A 350 -28.58 -25.70 -34.39
N TYR A 351 -29.47 -26.47 -34.99
CA TYR A 351 -30.33 -27.43 -34.28
C TYR A 351 -29.58 -28.39 -33.34
N PRO A 352 -28.39 -28.94 -33.69
CA PRO A 352 -27.68 -29.83 -32.78
C PRO A 352 -27.20 -29.19 -31.48
N LEU A 353 -27.30 -27.86 -31.38
CA LEU A 353 -26.94 -27.06 -30.19
C LEU A 353 -28.13 -26.75 -29.30
N ALA A 354 -29.38 -27.14 -29.69
CA ALA A 354 -30.56 -26.94 -28.88
C ALA A 354 -30.39 -27.49 -27.46
N HIS A 355 -30.86 -26.73 -26.46
CA HIS A 355 -30.72 -26.99 -25.02
C HIS A 355 -29.29 -26.96 -24.44
N LYS A 356 -28.25 -26.79 -25.24
CA LYS A 356 -26.84 -26.67 -24.76
C LYS A 356 -26.54 -25.28 -24.26
N LYS A 357 -25.60 -25.20 -23.30
CA LYS A 357 -24.97 -23.94 -22.90
C LYS A 357 -23.77 -23.67 -23.81
N LEU A 358 -23.71 -22.49 -24.35
CA LEU A 358 -22.65 -22.03 -25.25
C LEU A 358 -22.04 -20.73 -24.75
N TRP A 359 -20.84 -20.47 -25.22
CA TRP A 359 -20.24 -19.15 -25.08
C TRP A 359 -20.56 -18.33 -26.34
N LEU A 360 -21.15 -17.15 -26.11
CA LEU A 360 -21.42 -16.17 -27.16
C LEU A 360 -20.37 -15.08 -27.06
N LYS A 361 -19.76 -14.78 -28.20
CA LYS A 361 -18.86 -13.64 -28.40
C LYS A 361 -19.61 -12.57 -29.19
N ALA A 362 -19.65 -11.35 -28.64
CA ALA A 362 -20.28 -10.20 -29.28
C ALA A 362 -19.36 -8.99 -29.29
#